data_049b36334fb75d472f909656f8245fec
#
_entry.id   049b36334fb75d472f909656f8245fec
#
_cell.length_a   1.000
_cell.length_b   1.000
_cell.length_c   1.000
_cell.angle_alpha   90.00
_cell.angle_beta   90.00
_cell.angle_gamma   90.00
#
_symmetry.space_group_name_H-M   'P 1'
#
loop_
_entity.id
_entity.type
_entity.pdbx_description
1 polymer ?
#
loop_
_entity_poly.entity_id
_entity_poly.type
_entity_poly.pdbx_seq_one_letter_code
_entity_poly.pdbx_strand_id
1 'polypeptide(L)' 'MIALDINTVYTIELCSGELRQWKYLGHDSRRLVWWMDLETRQEFNESSLMYAWSVKERVASHKQ' A
#
# COMPACT_ATOMS: atom_id res chain seq x y z
N MET A 1 -1.16 -3.08 16.49
CA MET A 1 -1.77 -3.18 15.16
C MET A 1 -1.99 -1.80 14.57
N ILE A 2 -1.67 -1.64 13.30
CA ILE A 2 -1.82 -0.35 12.63
C ILE A 2 -3.10 -0.38 11.80
N ALA A 3 -3.95 0.59 12.06
CA ALA A 3 -5.14 0.76 11.25
C ALA A 3 -4.76 1.57 10.03
N LEU A 4 -5.12 1.06 8.84
CA LEU A 4 -4.80 1.73 7.60
C LEU A 4 -5.99 2.57 7.16
N ASP A 5 -5.69 3.77 6.67
CA ASP A 5 -6.73 4.69 6.22
C ASP A 5 -6.79 4.68 4.70
N ILE A 6 -8.01 4.64 4.18
CA ILE A 6 -8.23 4.64 2.74
C ILE A 6 -7.71 5.95 2.15
N ASN A 7 -7.08 5.85 0.98
CA ASN A 7 -6.52 6.98 0.23
C ASN A 7 -5.32 7.62 0.91
N THR A 8 -4.72 6.91 1.83
CA THR A 8 -3.50 7.36 2.49
C THR A 8 -2.31 6.60 1.91
N VAL A 9 -1.19 7.27 1.77
CA VAL A 9 0.02 6.68 1.23
C VAL A 9 0.87 6.15 2.37
N TYR A 10 1.41 4.95 2.16
CA TYR A 10 2.30 4.31 3.14
C TYR A 10 3.60 3.91 2.45
N THR A 11 4.69 3.96 3.22
CA THR A 11 5.96 3.42 2.75
C THR A 11 5.96 1.93 3.00
N ILE A 12 6.22 1.18 1.96
CA ILE A 12 6.18 -0.28 1.98
C ILE A 12 7.60 -0.79 1.76
N GLU A 13 8.01 -1.74 2.58
CA GLU A 13 9.30 -2.40 2.37
C GLU A 13 9.06 -3.78 1.80
N LEU A 14 9.67 -4.06 0.66
CA LEU A 14 9.58 -5.36 0.02
C LEU A 14 10.63 -6.28 0.60
N CYS A 15 10.47 -7.57 0.38
CA CYS A 15 11.41 -8.55 0.94
C CYS A 15 12.84 -8.34 0.43
N SER A 16 13.00 -7.66 -0.71
CA SER A 16 14.31 -7.33 -1.23
C SER A 16 14.96 -6.16 -0.50
N GLY A 17 14.22 -5.47 0.35
CA GLY A 17 14.67 -4.26 1.00
C GLY A 17 14.31 -3.00 0.25
N GLU A 18 13.75 -3.14 -0.95
CA GLU A 18 13.33 -2.00 -1.72
C GLU A 18 12.15 -1.30 -1.05
N LEU A 19 12.17 0.03 -1.06
CA LEU A 19 11.07 0.80 -0.49
C LEU A 19 10.19 1.33 -1.61
N ARG A 20 8.87 1.19 -1.43
CA ARG A 20 7.90 1.68 -2.38
C ARG A 20 6.88 2.53 -1.63
N GLN A 21 6.15 3.32 -2.37
CA GLN A 21 5.04 4.08 -1.78
C GLN A 21 3.75 3.63 -2.45
N TRP A 22 2.86 3.09 -1.63
CA TRP A 22 1.58 2.57 -2.11
C TRP A 22 0.45 3.35 -1.43
N LYS A 23 -0.58 3.66 -2.20
CA LYS A 23 -1.79 4.26 -1.63
C LYS A 23 -2.76 3.14 -1.28
N TYR A 24 -3.25 3.17 -0.05
CA TYR A 24 -4.19 2.16 0.42
C TYR A 24 -5.57 2.47 -0.14
N LEU A 25 -6.15 1.53 -0.86
CA LEU A 25 -7.47 1.73 -1.48
C LEU A 25 -8.58 1.03 -0.72
N GLY A 26 -8.24 0.24 0.30
CA GLY A 26 -9.25 -0.48 1.05
C GLY A 26 -9.57 -1.81 0.41
N HIS A 27 -10.65 -2.42 0.88
CA HIS A 27 -11.03 -3.73 0.36
C HIS A 27 -12.32 -3.63 -0.44
N ASP A 28 -12.52 -4.57 -1.36
CA ASP A 28 -13.70 -4.60 -2.19
C ASP A 28 -14.75 -5.54 -1.57
N SER A 29 -15.82 -5.79 -2.33
CA SER A 29 -16.92 -6.60 -1.82
C SER A 29 -16.52 -8.05 -1.57
N ARG A 30 -15.41 -8.51 -2.14
CA ARG A 30 -14.90 -9.85 -1.91
C ARG A 30 -13.81 -9.88 -0.84
N ARG A 31 -13.61 -8.75 -0.17
CA ARG A 31 -12.62 -8.58 0.89
C ARG A 31 -11.19 -8.68 0.39
N LEU A 32 -10.98 -8.43 -0.89
CA LEU A 32 -9.63 -8.31 -1.41
C LEU A 32 -9.14 -6.90 -1.13
N VAL A 33 -7.95 -6.80 -0.58
CA VAL A 33 -7.37 -5.51 -0.20
C VAL A 33 -6.60 -4.97 -1.39
N TRP A 34 -6.86 -3.71 -1.73
CA TRP A 34 -6.29 -3.08 -2.92
C TRP A 34 -5.35 -1.96 -2.55
N TRP A 35 -4.32 -1.83 -3.36
CA TRP A 35 -3.32 -0.78 -3.24
C TRP A 35 -3.04 -0.21 -4.61
N MET A 36 -2.47 1.00 -4.64
CA MET A 36 -1.97 1.58 -5.88
C MET A 36 -0.53 1.97 -5.69
N ASP A 37 0.36 1.49 -6.57
CA ASP A 37 1.75 1.89 -6.56
C ASP A 37 1.83 3.28 -7.16
N LEU A 38 2.38 4.24 -6.41
CA LEU A 38 2.42 5.62 -6.87
C LEU A 38 3.40 5.82 -8.02
N GLU A 39 4.41 4.98 -8.10
CA GLU A 39 5.41 5.13 -9.14
C GLU A 39 4.88 4.69 -10.50
N THR A 40 4.15 3.59 -10.53
CA THR A 40 3.63 3.04 -11.77
C THR A 40 2.18 3.39 -12.02
N ARG A 41 1.48 3.86 -10.98
CA ARG A 41 0.05 4.15 -11.02
C ARG A 41 -0.80 2.93 -11.26
N GLN A 42 -0.28 1.75 -10.96
CA GLN A 42 -1.01 0.50 -11.14
C GLN A 42 -1.68 0.09 -9.85
N GLU A 43 -2.93 -0.35 -9.97
CA GLU A 43 -3.67 -0.90 -8.84
C GLU A 43 -3.52 -2.40 -8.84
N PHE A 44 -3.43 -2.96 -7.65
CA PHE A 44 -3.29 -4.41 -7.49
C PHE A 44 -3.88 -4.79 -6.14
N ASN A 45 -4.23 -6.06 -6.00
CA ASN A 45 -4.71 -6.54 -4.72
C ASN A 45 -3.62 -7.39 -4.07
N GLU A 46 -3.73 -7.54 -2.75
CA GLU A 46 -2.69 -8.22 -1.98
C GLU A 46 -2.53 -9.68 -2.37
N SER A 47 -3.61 -10.30 -2.83
CA SER A 47 -3.53 -11.71 -3.19
C SER A 47 -2.68 -11.95 -4.43
N SER A 48 -2.42 -10.91 -5.22
CA SER A 48 -1.58 -11.05 -6.40
C SER A 48 -0.10 -10.93 -6.09
N LEU A 49 0.25 -10.58 -4.85
CA LEU A 49 1.64 -10.37 -4.48
C LEU A 49 2.26 -11.70 -4.10
N MET A 50 3.37 -12.02 -4.74
CA MET A 50 4.03 -13.31 -4.57
C MET A 50 5.27 -13.20 -3.68
N TYR A 51 5.44 -12.06 -3.02
CA TYR A 51 6.62 -11.82 -2.20
C TYR A 51 6.18 -11.17 -0.89
N ALA A 52 7.06 -11.26 0.11
CA ALA A 52 6.78 -10.66 1.41
C ALA A 52 6.97 -9.14 1.34
N TRP A 53 6.15 -8.45 2.11
CA TRP A 53 6.21 -6.99 2.17
C TRP A 53 5.64 -6.57 3.51
N SER A 54 5.95 -5.34 3.91
CA SER A 54 5.43 -4.83 5.17
C SER A 54 5.26 -3.33 5.10
N VAL A 55 4.31 -2.82 5.90
CA VAL A 55 4.10 -1.39 6.01
C VAL A 55 5.10 -0.86 7.02
N LYS A 56 5.89 0.13 6.60
CA LYS A 56 6.89 0.72 7.47
C LYS A 56 6.37 1.95 8.19
N GLU A 57 5.73 2.85 7.44
CA GLU A 57 5.26 4.07 8.06
C GLU A 57 4.24 4.73 7.15
N ARG A 58 3.47 5.61 7.74
CA ARG A 58 2.53 6.44 7.02
C ARG A 58 3.27 7.66 6.48
N VAL A 59 3.08 7.94 5.20
CA VAL A 59 3.69 9.11 4.61
C VAL A 59 2.90 10.33 5.05
N ALA A 60 3.60 11.33 5.56
CA ALA A 60 2.95 12.54 6.00
C ALA A 60 2.19 13.17 4.84
N SER A 61 0.96 13.54 5.11
CA SER A 61 0.13 14.17 4.11
C SER A 61 0.35 15.66 4.17
N HIS A 62 0.61 16.26 3.03
CA HIS A 62 0.79 17.70 2.97
C HIS A 62 -0.47 18.35 2.50
N LYS A 63 -0.88 19.32 3.26
CA LYS A 63 -2.02 20.12 2.89
C LYS A 63 -1.51 21.37 2.25
N GLN A 64 -1.97 21.64 1.12
CA GLN A 64 -1.49 22.81 0.40
C GLN A 64 -2.51 23.90 0.44
#